data_c67987957f0be63e84379e3e4eaa40ab
#
_entry.id   c67987957f0be63e84379e3e4eaa40ab
#
_cell.length_a   1.000
_cell.length_b   1.000
_cell.length_c   1.000
_cell.angle_alpha   90.00
_cell.angle_beta   90.00
_cell.angle_gamma   90.00
#
_symmetry.space_group_name_H-M   'P 1'
#
loop_
_entity.id
_entity.type
_entity.pdbx_description
1 polymer ?
#
loop_
_entity_poly.entity_id
_entity_poly.type
_entity_poly.pdbx_seq_one_letter_code
_entity_poly.pdbx_strand_id
1 'polypeptide(L)'
;MITFRASLVTFTLAACGGATYPKGTTTPKGPDVSKGGIENAALPYQLLEARSGRSVDEPAFWARLSKARAVCVGEEHPNPHHHWVQLFTVREIAKRIGKDKLALGLEMIQRPFQGPIDDYVAKKIDAATLQSRVGWAERWGYEWTYYAPTLDATIAAGGVILALNTPKELTKKVVRQGLESLTPDEKAQMPELKLDDAAHRSWFDTLMGDMGGGGAHSSKSPENPDKEAPSEEAPNPHTTKPDAPNPHGSGNVQMPSADRIYTAQVLWDETMADGSAKWLKANPNGHLIILAGNGHCHDSAIVNRLKRRGIDDVLSVRAVIDDGEGALANVLAKPQNDYAFVMQLPKGVAKGAKTAAK
;
A
#
# COMPACT_ATOMS: atom_id res chain seq x y z
N MET A 1 42.16 16.19 -52.35
CA MET A 1 42.58 16.13 -50.94
C MET A 1 41.58 16.94 -50.13
N ILE A 2 40.62 16.30 -49.50
CA ILE A 2 39.58 16.91 -48.68
C ILE A 2 39.88 16.47 -47.25
N THR A 3 40.31 17.42 -46.44
CA THR A 3 40.65 17.23 -45.03
C THR A 3 39.36 17.31 -44.19
N PHE A 4 38.95 16.21 -43.59
CA PHE A 4 37.89 16.15 -42.56
C PHE A 4 38.45 16.67 -41.24
N ARG A 5 37.88 17.77 -40.74
CA ARG A 5 38.06 18.21 -39.35
C ARG A 5 37.06 17.49 -38.47
N ALA A 6 37.54 16.67 -37.56
CA ALA A 6 36.72 16.07 -36.47
C ALA A 6 36.52 17.14 -35.39
N SER A 7 35.26 17.55 -35.18
CA SER A 7 34.88 18.37 -34.03
C SER A 7 34.61 17.45 -32.82
N LEU A 8 35.46 17.61 -31.83
CA LEU A 8 35.34 16.97 -30.52
C LEU A 8 34.24 17.70 -29.76
N VAL A 9 33.10 17.04 -29.57
CA VAL A 9 32.03 17.54 -28.71
C VAL A 9 32.32 17.08 -27.28
N THR A 10 32.78 18.01 -26.48
CA THR A 10 33.00 17.82 -25.04
C THR A 10 31.65 17.91 -24.36
N PHE A 11 31.15 16.75 -23.87
CA PHE A 11 30.01 16.72 -22.94
C PHE A 11 30.51 17.21 -21.57
N THR A 12 30.13 18.42 -21.22
CA THR A 12 30.23 18.90 -19.84
C THR A 12 29.08 18.27 -19.04
N LEU A 13 29.44 17.36 -18.12
CA LEU A 13 28.51 16.93 -17.06
C LEU A 13 28.12 18.17 -16.24
N ALA A 14 26.89 18.63 -16.41
CA ALA A 14 26.29 19.57 -15.50
C ALA A 14 26.10 18.87 -14.16
N ALA A 15 26.83 19.33 -13.16
CA ALA A 15 26.65 18.92 -11.77
C ALA A 15 25.18 19.14 -11.36
N CYS A 16 24.56 18.12 -10.80
CA CYS A 16 23.22 18.18 -10.22
C CYS A 16 23.18 19.29 -9.17
N GLY A 17 22.55 20.40 -9.52
CA GLY A 17 22.24 21.49 -8.60
C GLY A 17 21.32 20.94 -7.52
N GLY A 18 21.71 21.07 -6.26
CA GLY A 18 20.88 20.69 -5.12
C GLY A 18 19.53 21.40 -5.20
N ALA A 19 18.45 20.62 -5.06
CA ALA A 19 17.09 21.13 -5.00
C ALA A 19 16.98 22.14 -3.85
N THR A 20 16.70 23.40 -4.19
CA THR A 20 16.42 24.43 -3.18
C THR A 20 14.95 24.29 -2.79
N TYR A 21 14.71 23.89 -1.53
CA TYR A 21 13.36 23.83 -0.96
C TYR A 21 12.77 25.24 -0.81
N PRO A 22 11.46 25.41 -1.01
CA PRO A 22 10.82 26.69 -0.73
C PRO A 22 11.02 27.07 0.73
N LYS A 23 11.55 28.27 0.98
CA LYS A 23 11.69 28.87 2.32
C LYS A 23 10.29 29.16 2.85
N GLY A 24 9.81 28.36 3.81
CA GLY A 24 8.53 28.61 4.45
C GLY A 24 8.02 27.48 5.36
N THR A 25 8.60 26.28 5.29
CA THR A 25 8.24 25.21 6.21
C THR A 25 9.13 25.26 7.45
N THR A 26 8.55 25.56 8.60
CA THR A 26 9.20 25.35 9.90
C THR A 26 9.56 23.87 9.99
N THR A 27 10.85 23.57 10.05
CA THR A 27 11.35 22.20 10.22
C THR A 27 10.77 21.63 11.51
N PRO A 28 9.86 20.65 11.45
CA PRO A 28 9.43 19.99 12.69
C PRO A 28 10.63 19.22 13.24
N LYS A 29 10.85 19.31 14.55
CA LYS A 29 11.69 18.32 15.25
C LYS A 29 11.18 16.94 14.88
N GLY A 30 12.08 16.01 14.51
CA GLY A 30 11.72 14.64 14.14
C GLY A 30 10.67 14.06 15.10
N PRO A 31 9.68 13.34 14.60
CA PRO A 31 8.50 13.00 15.38
C PRO A 31 8.89 12.11 16.55
N ASP A 32 8.59 12.57 17.76
CA ASP A 32 8.46 11.66 18.90
C ASP A 32 7.10 10.94 18.74
N VAL A 33 7.10 9.91 17.92
CA VAL A 33 5.91 9.10 17.61
C VAL A 33 5.36 8.44 18.88
N SER A 34 6.16 8.38 19.96
CA SER A 34 5.78 7.77 21.24
C SER A 34 4.76 8.60 22.03
N LYS A 35 4.54 9.89 21.69
CA LYS A 35 3.70 10.79 22.47
C LYS A 35 2.61 11.55 21.69
N GLY A 36 2.51 11.40 20.37
CA GLY A 36 1.59 12.25 19.60
C GLY A 36 0.88 11.60 18.43
N GLY A 37 1.01 10.29 18.21
CA GLY A 37 0.37 9.61 17.09
C GLY A 37 0.85 10.13 15.72
N ILE A 38 0.10 9.78 14.68
CA ILE A 38 0.45 10.16 13.29
C ILE A 38 0.37 11.66 13.01
N GLU A 39 -0.31 12.44 13.84
CA GLU A 39 -0.36 13.90 13.71
C GLU A 39 1.03 14.54 13.74
N ASN A 40 1.97 13.92 14.45
CA ASN A 40 3.36 14.37 14.58
C ASN A 40 4.31 13.64 13.61
N ALA A 41 3.79 12.81 12.72
CA ALA A 41 4.59 12.04 11.78
C ALA A 41 4.90 12.79 10.47
N ALA A 42 4.61 14.09 10.38
CA ALA A 42 4.97 14.94 9.26
C ALA A 42 6.48 15.03 9.09
N LEU A 43 6.94 14.91 7.86
CA LEU A 43 8.32 15.16 7.47
C LEU A 43 8.36 16.22 6.38
N PRO A 44 9.51 16.89 6.15
CA PRO A 44 9.71 17.67 4.94
C PRO A 44 9.44 16.80 3.70
N TYR A 45 8.70 17.32 2.72
CA TYR A 45 8.29 16.54 1.57
C TYR A 45 8.41 17.31 0.27
N GLN A 46 8.40 16.57 -0.82
CA GLN A 46 8.21 17.03 -2.18
C GLN A 46 7.20 16.15 -2.90
N LEU A 47 6.53 16.74 -3.89
CA LEU A 47 5.51 16.08 -4.70
C LEU A 47 6.06 15.89 -6.11
N LEU A 48 6.00 14.67 -6.61
CA LEU A 48 6.52 14.34 -7.94
C LEU A 48 5.45 13.66 -8.79
N GLU A 49 5.41 13.96 -10.08
CA GLU A 49 4.82 13.05 -11.06
C GLU A 49 5.70 11.81 -11.15
N ALA A 50 5.20 10.64 -10.80
CA ALA A 50 6.03 9.45 -10.69
C ALA A 50 6.66 9.01 -12.01
N ARG A 51 5.94 9.18 -13.13
CA ARG A 51 6.42 8.76 -14.47
C ARG A 51 7.51 9.65 -15.04
N SER A 52 7.47 10.93 -14.75
CA SER A 52 8.44 11.92 -15.28
C SER A 52 9.52 12.30 -14.27
N GLY A 53 9.31 12.03 -12.99
CA GLY A 53 10.15 12.51 -11.89
C GLY A 53 10.07 14.03 -11.68
N ARG A 54 9.18 14.73 -12.37
CA ARG A 54 9.06 16.20 -12.27
C ARG A 54 8.38 16.60 -10.97
N SER A 55 8.90 17.64 -10.35
CA SER A 55 8.27 18.27 -9.19
C SER A 55 6.93 18.90 -9.57
N VAL A 56 5.94 18.76 -8.70
CA VAL A 56 4.61 19.32 -8.84
C VAL A 56 4.43 20.37 -7.75
N ASP A 57 3.90 21.52 -8.15
CA ASP A 57 3.49 22.56 -7.20
C ASP A 57 2.33 22.07 -6.32
N GLU A 58 2.43 22.34 -5.03
CA GLU A 58 1.50 21.79 -4.03
C GLU A 58 0.04 22.23 -4.29
N PRO A 59 -0.30 23.50 -4.54
CA PRO A 59 -1.64 23.89 -4.94
C PRO A 59 -2.16 23.14 -6.18
N ALA A 60 -1.32 22.94 -7.19
CA ALA A 60 -1.70 22.21 -8.40
C ALA A 60 -1.95 20.73 -8.12
N PHE A 61 -1.12 20.10 -7.28
CA PHE A 61 -1.29 18.72 -6.83
C PHE A 61 -2.64 18.51 -6.15
N TRP A 62 -2.93 19.30 -5.11
CA TRP A 62 -4.20 19.18 -4.39
C TRP A 62 -5.42 19.51 -5.26
N ALA A 63 -5.30 20.52 -6.16
CA ALA A 63 -6.36 20.83 -7.11
C ALA A 63 -6.63 19.65 -8.06
N ARG A 64 -5.58 18.96 -8.52
CA ARG A 64 -5.74 17.78 -9.40
C ARG A 64 -6.37 16.60 -8.65
N LEU A 65 -5.89 16.29 -7.46
CA LEU A 65 -6.44 15.20 -6.66
C LEU A 65 -7.92 15.46 -6.32
N SER A 66 -8.26 16.68 -5.94
CA SER A 66 -9.64 17.05 -5.56
C SER A 66 -10.65 17.01 -6.72
N LYS A 67 -10.18 17.07 -7.98
CA LYS A 67 -11.02 16.92 -9.17
C LYS A 67 -11.24 15.46 -9.56
N ALA A 68 -10.34 14.57 -9.16
CA ALA A 68 -10.47 13.16 -9.49
C ALA A 68 -11.73 12.57 -8.85
N ARG A 69 -12.29 11.53 -9.48
CA ARG A 69 -13.40 10.77 -8.92
C ARG A 69 -12.95 9.87 -7.76
N ALA A 70 -11.73 9.33 -7.86
CA ALA A 70 -11.13 8.55 -6.81
C ALA A 70 -9.63 8.79 -6.72
N VAL A 71 -9.09 8.70 -5.50
CA VAL A 71 -7.66 8.73 -5.23
C VAL A 71 -7.30 7.54 -4.35
N CYS A 72 -6.39 6.67 -4.81
CA CYS A 72 -5.85 5.58 -3.99
C CYS A 72 -4.53 6.02 -3.38
N VAL A 73 -4.43 6.00 -2.04
CA VAL A 73 -3.25 6.43 -1.30
C VAL A 73 -2.61 5.22 -0.64
N GLY A 74 -1.46 4.82 -1.18
CA GLY A 74 -0.74 3.63 -0.75
C GLY A 74 0.03 3.81 0.56
N GLU A 75 0.19 2.71 1.30
CA GLU A 75 0.93 2.68 2.55
C GLU A 75 1.85 1.47 2.67
N GLU A 76 2.79 1.54 3.59
CA GLU A 76 3.41 0.42 4.30
C GLU A 76 2.77 0.39 5.69
N HIS A 77 2.05 -0.67 6.01
CA HIS A 77 1.17 -0.75 7.19
C HIS A 77 1.78 -0.32 8.53
N PRO A 78 3.04 -0.61 8.86
CA PRO A 78 3.64 -0.17 10.13
C PRO A 78 4.29 1.23 10.07
N ASN A 79 4.14 1.97 8.95
CA ASN A 79 4.87 3.22 8.74
C ASN A 79 4.01 4.45 9.11
N PRO A 80 4.25 5.12 10.25
CA PRO A 80 3.44 6.25 10.69
C PRO A 80 3.49 7.45 9.75
N HIS A 81 4.58 7.62 9.00
CA HIS A 81 4.71 8.72 8.02
C HIS A 81 3.78 8.51 6.83
N HIS A 82 3.59 7.27 6.38
CA HIS A 82 2.63 6.94 5.33
C HIS A 82 1.19 7.22 5.77
N HIS A 83 0.85 6.89 7.02
CA HIS A 83 -0.47 7.20 7.60
C HIS A 83 -0.68 8.72 7.77
N TRP A 84 0.39 9.47 8.06
CA TRP A 84 0.31 10.93 8.02
C TRP A 84 -0.03 11.46 6.62
N VAL A 85 0.57 10.91 5.56
CA VAL A 85 0.23 11.29 4.17
C VAL A 85 -1.23 11.00 3.87
N GLN A 86 -1.76 9.87 4.32
CA GLN A 86 -3.17 9.51 4.17
C GLN A 86 -4.08 10.52 4.88
N LEU A 87 -3.80 10.83 6.15
CA LEU A 87 -4.53 11.84 6.92
C LEU A 87 -4.47 13.21 6.26
N PHE A 88 -3.29 13.63 5.84
CA PHE A 88 -3.09 14.92 5.18
C PHE A 88 -3.86 15.00 3.87
N THR A 89 -3.84 13.92 3.06
CA THR A 89 -4.61 13.82 1.81
C THR A 89 -6.12 13.97 2.07
N VAL A 90 -6.65 13.27 3.07
CA VAL A 90 -8.07 13.39 3.43
C VAL A 90 -8.42 14.83 3.80
N ARG A 91 -7.61 15.46 4.66
CA ARG A 91 -7.83 16.85 5.11
C ARG A 91 -7.79 17.85 3.94
N GLU A 92 -6.81 17.72 3.06
CA GLU A 92 -6.63 18.66 1.95
C GLU A 92 -7.71 18.50 0.87
N ILE A 93 -8.15 17.27 0.60
CA ILE A 93 -9.24 17.03 -0.33
C ILE A 93 -10.57 17.51 0.29
N ALA A 94 -10.87 17.17 1.54
CA ALA A 94 -12.10 17.57 2.23
C ALA A 94 -12.33 19.09 2.21
N LYS A 95 -11.26 19.89 2.42
CA LYS A 95 -11.32 21.35 2.34
C LYS A 95 -11.78 21.86 0.96
N ARG A 96 -11.55 21.10 -0.11
CA ARG A 96 -11.74 21.55 -1.50
C ARG A 96 -13.02 21.05 -2.15
N ILE A 97 -13.50 19.87 -1.79
CA ILE A 97 -14.66 19.26 -2.45
C ILE A 97 -16.00 19.65 -1.84
N GLY A 98 -15.98 20.23 -0.66
CA GLY A 98 -17.18 20.60 0.09
C GLY A 98 -17.76 19.46 0.92
N LYS A 99 -18.67 19.83 1.80
CA LYS A 99 -19.26 18.95 2.80
C LYS A 99 -20.09 17.82 2.14
N ASP A 100 -20.13 16.68 2.80
CA ASP A 100 -20.96 15.50 2.47
C ASP A 100 -20.68 14.85 1.10
N LYS A 101 -19.52 15.15 0.49
CA LYS A 101 -19.12 14.57 -0.80
C LYS A 101 -18.02 13.54 -0.69
N LEU A 102 -17.41 13.44 0.48
CA LEU A 102 -16.26 12.55 0.72
C LEU A 102 -16.72 11.15 1.11
N ALA A 103 -16.09 10.14 0.51
CA ALA A 103 -16.05 8.79 1.05
C ALA A 103 -14.60 8.39 1.32
N LEU A 104 -14.40 7.63 2.38
CA LEU A 104 -13.14 6.97 2.72
C LEU A 104 -13.33 5.47 2.59
N GLY A 105 -12.64 4.86 1.64
CA GLY A 105 -12.66 3.41 1.44
C GLY A 105 -11.46 2.75 2.13
N LEU A 106 -11.70 1.71 2.89
CA LEU A 106 -10.70 1.05 3.73
C LEU A 106 -10.45 -0.39 3.30
N GLU A 107 -9.18 -0.73 3.00
CA GLU A 107 -8.71 -2.12 2.94
C GLU A 107 -8.80 -2.81 4.30
N MET A 108 -8.54 -2.08 5.37
CA MET A 108 -8.39 -2.56 6.74
C MET A 108 -9.65 -3.26 7.25
N ILE A 109 -10.82 -2.95 6.70
CA ILE A 109 -12.11 -3.48 7.16
C ILE A 109 -12.82 -4.21 6.03
N GLN A 110 -13.28 -5.42 6.34
CA GLN A 110 -13.94 -6.32 5.40
C GLN A 110 -15.41 -5.94 5.21
N ARG A 111 -15.94 -6.11 4.00
CA ARG A 111 -17.30 -5.72 3.58
C ARG A 111 -18.43 -6.15 4.53
N PRO A 112 -18.43 -7.35 5.16
CA PRO A 112 -19.48 -7.73 6.11
C PRO A 112 -19.56 -6.83 7.35
N PHE A 113 -18.55 -6.02 7.63
CA PHE A 113 -18.49 -5.12 8.79
C PHE A 113 -18.89 -3.67 8.47
N GLN A 114 -19.61 -3.43 7.37
CA GLN A 114 -20.12 -2.09 7.05
C GLN A 114 -21.06 -1.57 8.14
N GLY A 115 -21.95 -2.41 8.66
CA GLY A 115 -22.89 -2.00 9.72
C GLY A 115 -22.24 -1.42 10.97
N PRO A 116 -21.23 -2.07 11.58
CA PRO A 116 -20.43 -1.47 12.65
C PRO A 116 -19.79 -0.13 12.30
N ILE A 117 -19.32 0.07 11.06
CA ILE A 117 -18.78 1.36 10.62
C ILE A 117 -19.88 2.41 10.57
N ASP A 118 -21.05 2.08 10.02
CA ASP A 118 -22.19 3.02 9.93
C ASP A 118 -22.64 3.44 11.33
N ASP A 119 -22.65 2.52 12.30
CA ASP A 119 -22.96 2.83 13.70
C ASP A 119 -21.91 3.76 14.32
N TYR A 120 -20.62 3.59 13.98
CA TYR A 120 -19.55 4.47 14.46
C TYR A 120 -19.66 5.87 13.85
N VAL A 121 -19.85 5.98 12.54
CA VAL A 121 -20.05 7.25 11.84
C VAL A 121 -21.27 8.00 12.42
N ALA A 122 -22.34 7.27 12.71
CA ALA A 122 -23.56 7.80 13.35
C ALA A 122 -23.41 8.08 14.87
N LYS A 123 -22.19 7.87 15.45
CA LYS A 123 -21.90 8.03 16.88
C LYS A 123 -22.76 7.20 17.83
N LYS A 124 -23.27 6.04 17.36
CA LYS A 124 -24.01 5.09 18.17
C LYS A 124 -23.08 4.18 18.98
N ILE A 125 -21.86 4.01 18.52
CA ILE A 125 -20.81 3.24 19.19
C ILE A 125 -19.51 4.05 19.23
N ASP A 126 -18.64 3.76 20.18
CA ASP A 126 -17.32 4.33 20.30
C ASP A 126 -16.26 3.52 19.49
N ALA A 127 -15.04 4.04 19.46
CA ALA A 127 -13.93 3.42 18.74
C ALA A 127 -13.54 2.04 19.28
N ALA A 128 -13.62 1.82 20.59
CA ALA A 128 -13.30 0.54 21.21
C ALA A 128 -14.33 -0.53 20.80
N THR A 129 -15.61 -0.15 20.79
CA THR A 129 -16.71 -1.01 20.32
C THR A 129 -16.59 -1.30 18.84
N LEU A 130 -16.21 -0.32 18.00
CA LEU A 130 -15.95 -0.54 16.58
C LEU A 130 -14.83 -1.57 16.39
N GLN A 131 -13.66 -1.36 17.02
CA GLN A 131 -12.53 -2.28 16.93
C GLN A 131 -12.91 -3.72 17.30
N SER A 132 -13.66 -3.88 18.40
CA SER A 132 -14.15 -5.18 18.83
C SER A 132 -15.10 -5.82 17.79
N ARG A 133 -16.09 -5.06 17.28
CA ARG A 133 -17.09 -5.59 16.33
C ARG A 133 -16.50 -5.95 14.97
N VAL A 134 -15.48 -5.24 14.51
CA VAL A 134 -14.78 -5.58 13.24
C VAL A 134 -13.68 -6.61 13.44
N GLY A 135 -13.37 -7.00 14.68
CA GLY A 135 -12.28 -7.91 15.02
C GLY A 135 -10.92 -7.33 14.61
N TRP A 136 -10.66 -6.07 14.94
CA TRP A 136 -9.50 -5.32 14.45
C TRP A 136 -8.18 -6.04 14.73
N ALA A 137 -7.97 -6.52 15.94
CA ALA A 137 -6.73 -7.18 16.36
C ALA A 137 -6.45 -8.48 15.56
N GLU A 138 -7.49 -9.28 15.29
CA GLU A 138 -7.36 -10.59 14.62
C GLU A 138 -7.41 -10.49 13.10
N ARG A 139 -8.08 -9.46 12.56
CA ARG A 139 -8.32 -9.32 11.13
C ARG A 139 -7.35 -8.40 10.44
N TRP A 140 -6.91 -7.33 11.16
CA TRP A 140 -5.94 -6.36 10.64
C TRP A 140 -4.62 -6.40 11.44
N GLY A 141 -4.65 -6.14 12.73
CA GLY A 141 -3.52 -6.36 13.64
C GLY A 141 -2.51 -5.20 13.72
N TYR A 142 -2.70 -4.11 12.98
CA TYR A 142 -1.88 -2.90 13.11
C TYR A 142 -2.50 -1.89 14.07
N GLU A 143 -1.69 -0.94 14.55
CA GLU A 143 -2.09 0.04 15.54
C GLU A 143 -3.30 0.87 15.07
N TRP A 144 -4.38 0.85 15.84
CA TRP A 144 -5.60 1.63 15.56
C TRP A 144 -5.31 3.12 15.45
N THR A 145 -4.38 3.63 16.25
CA THR A 145 -3.95 5.03 16.27
C THR A 145 -3.38 5.54 14.95
N TYR A 146 -2.98 4.64 14.06
CA TYR A 146 -2.56 5.01 12.70
C TYR A 146 -3.74 5.39 11.80
N TYR A 147 -4.90 4.83 12.04
CA TYR A 147 -6.08 4.98 11.17
C TYR A 147 -7.13 5.91 11.76
N ALA A 148 -7.31 5.94 13.08
CA ALA A 148 -8.35 6.70 13.77
C ALA A 148 -8.40 8.18 13.36
N PRO A 149 -7.29 8.94 13.30
CA PRO A 149 -7.33 10.36 12.92
C PRO A 149 -7.89 10.57 11.49
N THR A 150 -7.68 9.62 10.60
CA THR A 150 -8.17 9.69 9.21
C THR A 150 -9.68 9.42 9.13
N LEU A 151 -10.17 8.48 9.94
CA LEU A 151 -11.61 8.24 10.10
C LEU A 151 -12.29 9.49 10.69
N ASP A 152 -11.72 10.06 11.76
CA ASP A 152 -12.26 11.24 12.43
C ASP A 152 -12.30 12.47 11.51
N ALA A 153 -11.24 12.68 10.72
CA ALA A 153 -11.19 13.74 9.71
C ALA A 153 -12.28 13.57 8.64
N THR A 154 -12.54 12.32 8.22
CA THR A 154 -13.60 12.01 7.26
C THR A 154 -14.99 12.30 7.85
N ILE A 155 -15.25 11.86 9.08
CA ILE A 155 -16.51 12.10 9.77
C ILE A 155 -16.74 13.61 10.01
N ALA A 156 -15.70 14.33 10.41
CA ALA A 156 -15.76 15.78 10.60
C ALA A 156 -16.10 16.53 9.31
N ALA A 157 -15.69 16.02 8.15
CA ALA A 157 -16.06 16.54 6.84
C ALA A 157 -17.49 16.16 6.38
N GLY A 158 -18.25 15.42 7.19
CA GLY A 158 -19.57 14.87 6.82
C GLY A 158 -19.47 13.69 5.86
N GLY A 159 -18.30 13.09 5.72
CA GLY A 159 -18.05 11.98 4.81
C GLY A 159 -18.54 10.63 5.36
N VAL A 160 -18.59 9.65 4.48
CA VAL A 160 -18.92 8.25 4.80
C VAL A 160 -17.67 7.38 4.77
N ILE A 161 -17.70 6.25 5.45
CA ILE A 161 -16.60 5.29 5.49
C ILE A 161 -17.09 3.95 4.92
N LEU A 162 -16.30 3.36 4.01
CA LEU A 162 -16.65 2.14 3.30
C LEU A 162 -15.69 1.00 3.70
N ALA A 163 -16.25 -0.11 4.13
CA ALA A 163 -15.54 -1.38 4.26
C ALA A 163 -15.35 -1.99 2.87
N LEU A 164 -14.13 -2.07 2.38
CA LEU A 164 -13.91 -2.49 1.00
C LEU A 164 -13.39 -3.92 0.85
N ASN A 165 -12.74 -4.47 1.89
CA ASN A 165 -11.98 -5.71 1.72
C ASN A 165 -12.86 -6.97 1.67
N THR A 166 -12.28 -8.02 1.10
CA THR A 166 -12.87 -9.36 1.05
C THR A 166 -12.94 -9.99 2.45
N PRO A 167 -13.95 -10.82 2.76
CA PRO A 167 -13.96 -11.62 3.97
C PRO A 167 -12.69 -12.48 4.09
N LYS A 168 -12.02 -12.42 5.23
CA LYS A 168 -10.75 -13.14 5.50
C LYS A 168 -10.88 -14.65 5.29
N GLU A 169 -12.02 -15.20 5.64
CA GLU A 169 -12.36 -16.63 5.52
C GLU A 169 -12.37 -17.06 4.05
N LEU A 170 -12.95 -16.22 3.19
CA LEU A 170 -13.00 -16.46 1.74
C LEU A 170 -11.60 -16.44 1.13
N THR A 171 -10.82 -15.43 1.45
CA THR A 171 -9.42 -15.33 0.98
C THR A 171 -8.59 -16.51 1.44
N LYS A 172 -8.69 -16.90 2.71
CA LYS A 172 -7.98 -18.08 3.24
C LYS A 172 -8.34 -19.36 2.48
N LYS A 173 -9.62 -19.54 2.15
CA LYS A 173 -10.08 -20.71 1.41
C LYS A 173 -9.52 -20.73 -0.01
N VAL A 174 -9.55 -19.58 -0.71
CA VAL A 174 -8.94 -19.43 -2.04
C VAL A 174 -7.44 -19.75 -2.03
N VAL A 175 -6.69 -19.20 -1.07
CA VAL A 175 -5.25 -19.46 -0.94
C VAL A 175 -4.97 -20.95 -0.69
N ARG A 176 -5.72 -21.59 0.19
CA ARG A 176 -5.46 -22.99 0.58
C ARG A 176 -5.97 -24.01 -0.41
N GLN A 177 -7.14 -23.76 -0.99
CA GLN A 177 -7.91 -24.76 -1.73
C GLN A 177 -8.24 -24.36 -3.17
N GLY A 178 -8.02 -23.09 -3.58
CA GLY A 178 -8.35 -22.58 -4.91
C GLY A 178 -9.80 -22.08 -5.03
N LEU A 179 -10.09 -21.37 -6.13
CA LEU A 179 -11.43 -20.85 -6.43
C LEU A 179 -12.48 -21.97 -6.62
N GLU A 180 -12.04 -23.12 -7.11
CA GLU A 180 -12.89 -24.29 -7.37
C GLU A 180 -13.53 -24.85 -6.09
N SER A 181 -12.90 -24.62 -4.94
CA SER A 181 -13.41 -25.09 -3.65
C SER A 181 -14.57 -24.27 -3.09
N LEU A 182 -14.85 -23.12 -3.68
CA LEU A 182 -15.88 -22.21 -3.20
C LEU A 182 -17.29 -22.71 -3.54
N THR A 183 -18.18 -22.63 -2.57
CA THR A 183 -19.61 -22.89 -2.75
C THR A 183 -20.27 -21.83 -3.66
N PRO A 184 -21.47 -22.08 -4.21
CA PRO A 184 -22.20 -21.06 -4.95
C PRO A 184 -22.44 -19.77 -4.15
N ASP A 185 -22.77 -19.87 -2.86
CA ASP A 185 -23.02 -18.73 -1.98
C ASP A 185 -21.72 -17.93 -1.71
N GLU A 186 -20.58 -18.61 -1.57
CA GLU A 186 -19.29 -17.94 -1.44
C GLU A 186 -18.88 -17.23 -2.74
N LYS A 187 -19.13 -17.85 -3.89
CA LYS A 187 -18.89 -17.23 -5.20
C LYS A 187 -19.78 -16.02 -5.43
N ALA A 188 -21.03 -16.05 -4.98
CA ALA A 188 -21.94 -14.92 -5.10
C ALA A 188 -21.52 -13.67 -4.29
N GLN A 189 -20.62 -13.83 -3.31
CA GLN A 189 -20.07 -12.72 -2.53
C GLN A 189 -18.90 -12.02 -3.26
N MET A 190 -18.37 -12.63 -4.30
CA MET A 190 -17.22 -12.08 -5.05
C MET A 190 -17.70 -11.29 -6.27
N PRO A 191 -16.96 -10.26 -6.67
CA PRO A 191 -17.10 -9.69 -8.01
C PRO A 191 -16.49 -10.64 -9.05
N GLU A 192 -16.69 -10.32 -10.32
CA GLU A 192 -15.94 -10.94 -11.42
C GLU A 192 -14.44 -10.70 -11.24
N LEU A 193 -13.66 -11.78 -11.33
CA LEU A 193 -12.20 -11.75 -11.21
C LEU A 193 -11.55 -11.76 -12.60
N LYS A 194 -10.73 -10.76 -12.89
CA LYS A 194 -9.88 -10.75 -14.08
C LYS A 194 -8.47 -11.23 -13.73
N LEU A 195 -8.20 -12.50 -14.00
CA LEU A 195 -6.93 -13.16 -13.67
C LEU A 195 -5.88 -13.06 -14.80
N ASP A 196 -6.29 -12.64 -15.99
CA ASP A 196 -5.48 -12.57 -17.21
C ASP A 196 -4.89 -11.18 -17.48
N ASP A 197 -4.77 -10.32 -16.46
CA ASP A 197 -4.09 -9.03 -16.58
C ASP A 197 -2.57 -9.22 -16.52
N ALA A 198 -1.93 -9.20 -17.70
CA ALA A 198 -0.50 -9.45 -17.83
C ALA A 198 0.37 -8.43 -17.08
N ALA A 199 -0.04 -7.17 -17.02
CA ALA A 199 0.70 -6.13 -16.31
C ALA A 199 0.68 -6.36 -14.79
N HIS A 200 -0.50 -6.71 -14.26
CA HIS A 200 -0.67 -7.02 -12.85
C HIS A 200 0.07 -8.33 -12.48
N ARG A 201 0.01 -9.35 -13.34
CA ARG A 201 0.73 -10.62 -13.12
C ARG A 201 2.25 -10.39 -13.10
N SER A 202 2.79 -9.64 -14.04
CA SER A 202 4.23 -9.33 -14.10
C SER A 202 4.70 -8.55 -12.86
N TRP A 203 3.90 -7.59 -12.38
CA TRP A 203 4.16 -6.89 -11.13
C TRP A 203 4.21 -7.85 -9.94
N PHE A 204 3.21 -8.72 -9.83
CA PHE A 204 3.12 -9.71 -8.74
C PHE A 204 4.30 -10.68 -8.74
N ASP A 205 4.67 -11.21 -9.91
CA ASP A 205 5.79 -12.15 -10.05
C ASP A 205 7.13 -11.48 -9.65
N THR A 206 7.31 -10.20 -9.99
CA THR A 206 8.46 -9.40 -9.55
C THR A 206 8.47 -9.27 -8.02
N LEU A 207 7.34 -8.90 -7.42
CA LEU A 207 7.20 -8.77 -5.96
C LEU A 207 7.52 -10.10 -5.24
N MET A 208 7.02 -11.21 -5.75
CA MET A 208 7.28 -12.55 -5.17
C MET A 208 8.75 -12.96 -5.33
N GLY A 209 9.39 -12.60 -6.43
CA GLY A 209 10.83 -12.81 -6.64
C GLY A 209 11.67 -12.03 -5.63
N ASP A 210 11.38 -10.76 -5.42
CA ASP A 210 12.08 -9.88 -4.48
C ASP A 210 11.93 -10.33 -3.02
N MET A 211 10.82 -10.99 -2.68
CA MET A 211 10.58 -11.56 -1.33
C MET A 211 11.25 -12.91 -1.09
N GLY A 212 12.04 -13.41 -2.07
CA GLY A 212 12.73 -14.71 -1.93
C GLY A 212 11.80 -15.92 -2.05
N GLY A 213 10.61 -15.73 -2.59
CA GLY A 213 9.65 -16.78 -2.90
C GLY A 213 10.02 -17.55 -4.16
N GLY A 214 11.25 -18.05 -4.27
CA GLY A 214 11.73 -18.87 -5.38
C GLY A 214 11.04 -20.22 -5.42
N GLY A 215 9.84 -20.27 -5.99
CA GLY A 215 9.07 -21.48 -6.32
C GLY A 215 8.84 -21.58 -7.81
N ALA A 216 9.75 -22.28 -8.52
CA ALA A 216 9.55 -22.94 -9.79
C ALA A 216 9.27 -22.10 -11.04
N HIS A 217 10.29 -21.53 -11.64
CA HIS A 217 10.56 -21.68 -13.07
C HIS A 217 12.04 -21.96 -13.27
N SER A 218 12.42 -23.21 -13.05
CA SER A 218 13.71 -23.75 -13.44
C SER A 218 13.74 -23.92 -14.97
N SER A 219 14.25 -22.92 -15.67
CA SER A 219 14.87 -23.16 -16.95
C SER A 219 16.26 -23.72 -16.69
N LYS A 220 16.50 -24.94 -17.14
CA LYS A 220 17.73 -25.70 -17.06
C LYS A 220 18.96 -24.85 -17.38
N SER A 221 19.90 -24.80 -16.48
CA SER A 221 21.32 -24.52 -16.78
C SER A 221 22.17 -25.75 -16.44
N PRO A 222 23.24 -26.02 -17.18
CA PRO A 222 23.88 -27.32 -17.20
C PRO A 222 24.73 -27.57 -15.95
N GLU A 223 24.76 -28.85 -15.57
CA GLU A 223 25.59 -29.43 -14.52
C GLU A 223 27.06 -29.06 -14.68
N ASN A 224 27.66 -28.67 -13.57
CA ASN A 224 29.09 -28.75 -13.39
C ASN A 224 29.38 -29.63 -12.17
N PRO A 225 30.00 -30.81 -12.33
CA PRO A 225 30.36 -31.66 -11.23
C PRO A 225 31.72 -31.24 -10.68
N ASP A 226 31.82 -31.14 -9.38
CA ASP A 226 32.99 -31.01 -8.52
C ASP A 226 33.00 -29.76 -7.63
N LYS A 227 32.57 -29.99 -6.38
CA LYS A 227 33.29 -29.50 -5.20
C LYS A 227 32.74 -30.06 -3.89
N GLU A 228 33.65 -30.54 -3.15
CA GLU A 228 33.62 -31.21 -1.83
C GLU A 228 32.92 -30.38 -0.73
N ALA A 229 32.42 -31.11 0.26
CA ALA A 229 31.86 -30.59 1.52
C ALA A 229 32.95 -30.06 2.47
N PRO A 230 32.60 -29.10 3.32
CA PRO A 230 33.30 -28.94 4.60
C PRO A 230 32.37 -29.13 5.80
N SER A 231 32.81 -30.05 6.62
CA SER A 231 32.93 -30.16 8.09
C SER A 231 32.03 -29.34 9.02
N GLU A 232 31.52 -30.12 9.98
CA GLU A 232 30.85 -29.78 11.24
C GLU A 232 31.51 -28.62 12.00
N GLU A 233 30.70 -27.74 12.58
CA GLU A 233 31.09 -26.85 13.65
C GLU A 233 30.11 -26.93 14.83
N ALA A 234 30.65 -26.92 16.04
CA ALA A 234 30.09 -27.35 17.30
C ALA A 234 29.02 -26.42 17.93
N PRO A 235 28.28 -26.91 18.96
CA PRO A 235 27.08 -26.21 19.45
C PRO A 235 27.42 -25.13 20.50
N ASN A 236 26.66 -24.04 20.44
CA ASN A 236 26.69 -22.91 21.37
C ASN A 236 25.79 -23.21 22.60
N PRO A 237 26.31 -23.16 23.85
CA PRO A 237 25.58 -23.59 25.05
C PRO A 237 24.94 -22.40 25.78
N HIS A 238 23.80 -21.89 25.35
CA HIS A 238 22.92 -21.07 26.19
C HIS A 238 21.51 -20.96 25.60
N THR A 239 20.65 -21.95 25.91
CA THR A 239 19.19 -21.71 26.12
C THR A 239 18.59 -22.95 26.77
N THR A 240 18.45 -22.94 28.10
CA THR A 240 17.57 -23.85 28.83
C THR A 240 16.27 -23.10 29.15
N LYS A 241 15.17 -23.51 28.53
CA LYS A 241 13.81 -23.44 29.10
C LYS A 241 13.04 -24.68 28.69
N PRO A 242 12.21 -25.24 29.60
CA PRO A 242 11.65 -26.57 29.42
C PRO A 242 10.48 -26.58 28.41
N ASP A 243 10.39 -27.72 27.73
CA ASP A 243 9.43 -28.07 26.69
C ASP A 243 7.98 -27.91 27.11
N ALA A 244 7.27 -27.03 26.43
CA ALA A 244 5.83 -27.17 26.27
C ALA A 244 5.57 -28.10 25.06
N PRO A 245 4.60 -29.02 25.10
CA PRO A 245 4.39 -29.96 24.01
C PRO A 245 3.97 -29.21 22.74
N ASN A 246 4.75 -29.46 21.69
CA ASN A 246 4.52 -28.92 20.36
C ASN A 246 3.24 -29.56 19.77
N PRO A 247 2.12 -28.84 19.56
CA PRO A 247 0.91 -29.40 18.98
C PRO A 247 0.93 -29.49 17.45
N HIS A 248 2.08 -29.27 16.83
CA HIS A 248 2.23 -29.38 15.39
C HIS A 248 2.85 -30.73 15.03
N GLY A 249 1.99 -31.75 14.94
CA GLY A 249 2.33 -32.94 14.20
C GLY A 249 2.90 -32.57 12.84
N SER A 250 3.94 -33.27 12.39
CA SER A 250 4.62 -33.16 11.11
C SER A 250 3.68 -33.51 9.94
N GLY A 251 2.63 -32.71 9.75
CA GLY A 251 1.89 -32.64 8.52
C GLY A 251 2.68 -31.77 7.55
N ASN A 252 3.01 -32.34 6.41
CA ASN A 252 3.64 -31.63 5.29
C ASN A 252 2.72 -30.49 4.87
N VAL A 253 2.87 -29.29 5.47
CA VAL A 253 2.08 -28.11 5.14
C VAL A 253 2.60 -27.64 3.78
N GLN A 254 1.97 -28.15 2.74
CA GLN A 254 2.27 -27.72 1.37
C GLN A 254 2.04 -26.21 1.27
N MET A 255 3.07 -25.44 0.99
CA MET A 255 2.96 -24.01 0.77
C MET A 255 1.99 -23.76 -0.38
N PRO A 256 1.10 -22.74 -0.28
CA PRO A 256 0.20 -22.39 -1.36
C PRO A 256 0.99 -22.06 -2.64
N SER A 257 0.48 -22.48 -3.80
CA SER A 257 1.13 -22.13 -5.07
C SER A 257 1.09 -20.61 -5.31
N ALA A 258 2.08 -20.10 -6.05
CA ALA A 258 2.13 -18.70 -6.44
C ALA A 258 0.83 -18.24 -7.15
N ASP A 259 0.22 -19.12 -7.94
CA ASP A 259 -1.05 -18.83 -8.61
C ASP A 259 -2.22 -18.66 -7.65
N ARG A 260 -2.28 -19.42 -6.56
CA ARG A 260 -3.31 -19.24 -5.54
C ARG A 260 -3.12 -17.95 -4.74
N ILE A 261 -1.87 -17.58 -4.46
CA ILE A 261 -1.55 -16.31 -3.81
C ILE A 261 -1.90 -15.15 -4.75
N TYR A 262 -1.55 -15.27 -6.04
CA TYR A 262 -1.96 -14.30 -7.06
C TYR A 262 -3.48 -14.16 -7.17
N THR A 263 -4.20 -15.27 -7.16
CA THR A 263 -5.67 -15.27 -7.19
C THR A 263 -6.26 -14.53 -5.98
N ALA A 264 -5.67 -14.70 -4.80
CA ALA A 264 -6.09 -13.96 -3.61
C ALA A 264 -5.80 -12.46 -3.74
N GLN A 265 -4.65 -12.08 -4.30
CA GLN A 265 -4.33 -10.67 -4.60
C GLN A 265 -5.35 -10.05 -5.55
N VAL A 266 -5.69 -10.75 -6.63
CA VAL A 266 -6.73 -10.30 -7.57
C VAL A 266 -8.08 -10.21 -6.89
N LEU A 267 -8.45 -11.17 -6.03
CA LEU A 267 -9.72 -11.15 -5.29
C LEU A 267 -9.82 -9.92 -4.37
N TRP A 268 -8.76 -9.55 -3.66
CA TRP A 268 -8.73 -8.34 -2.85
C TRP A 268 -8.95 -7.09 -3.71
N ASP A 269 -8.15 -6.92 -4.76
CA ASP A 269 -8.21 -5.75 -5.64
C ASP A 269 -9.56 -5.60 -6.33
N GLU A 270 -10.11 -6.70 -6.86
CA GLU A 270 -11.41 -6.69 -7.53
C GLU A 270 -12.53 -6.36 -6.55
N THR A 271 -12.47 -6.89 -5.32
CA THR A 271 -13.48 -6.63 -4.29
C THR A 271 -13.45 -5.17 -3.86
N MET A 272 -12.26 -4.60 -3.62
CA MET A 272 -12.11 -3.19 -3.24
C MET A 272 -12.56 -2.25 -4.38
N ALA A 273 -12.18 -2.57 -5.61
CA ALA A 273 -12.60 -1.77 -6.77
C ALA A 273 -14.11 -1.88 -7.05
N ASP A 274 -14.72 -3.04 -6.85
CA ASP A 274 -16.16 -3.25 -7.03
C ASP A 274 -16.98 -2.42 -6.03
N GLY A 275 -16.63 -2.49 -4.73
CA GLY A 275 -17.28 -1.67 -3.70
C GLY A 275 -17.13 -0.19 -3.96
N SER A 276 -15.93 0.25 -4.32
CA SER A 276 -15.61 1.63 -4.69
C SER A 276 -16.42 2.12 -5.90
N ALA A 277 -16.47 1.33 -6.97
CA ALA A 277 -17.21 1.68 -8.19
C ALA A 277 -18.72 1.74 -7.96
N LYS A 278 -19.27 0.82 -7.15
CA LYS A 278 -20.70 0.85 -6.78
C LYS A 278 -21.06 2.14 -6.05
N TRP A 279 -20.25 2.53 -5.07
CA TRP A 279 -20.49 3.77 -4.34
C TRP A 279 -20.36 4.99 -5.25
N LEU A 280 -19.31 5.08 -6.09
CA LEU A 280 -19.08 6.20 -7.00
C LEU A 280 -20.20 6.34 -8.05
N LYS A 281 -20.75 5.23 -8.55
CA LYS A 281 -21.90 5.25 -9.49
C LYS A 281 -23.18 5.73 -8.82
N ALA A 282 -23.40 5.34 -7.57
CA ALA A 282 -24.54 5.80 -6.77
C ALA A 282 -24.40 7.28 -6.34
N ASN A 283 -23.18 7.80 -6.31
CA ASN A 283 -22.86 9.17 -5.88
C ASN A 283 -22.10 9.92 -7.00
N PRO A 284 -22.78 10.41 -8.06
CA PRO A 284 -22.11 11.01 -9.24
C PRO A 284 -21.26 12.24 -8.90
N ASN A 285 -21.59 12.97 -7.84
CA ASN A 285 -20.83 14.12 -7.35
C ASN A 285 -19.89 13.78 -6.17
N GLY A 286 -19.81 12.51 -5.81
CA GLY A 286 -18.96 12.04 -4.72
C GLY A 286 -17.50 11.90 -5.13
N HIS A 287 -16.62 12.00 -4.14
CA HIS A 287 -15.19 11.82 -4.25
C HIS A 287 -14.75 10.73 -3.26
N LEU A 288 -14.01 9.74 -3.74
CA LEU A 288 -13.58 8.61 -2.93
C LEU A 288 -12.06 8.65 -2.72
N ILE A 289 -11.63 8.58 -1.47
CA ILE A 289 -10.25 8.29 -1.12
C ILE A 289 -10.16 6.83 -0.65
N ILE A 290 -9.28 6.04 -1.25
CA ILE A 290 -9.05 4.63 -0.88
C ILE A 290 -7.72 4.56 -0.14
N LEU A 291 -7.73 3.99 1.05
CA LEU A 291 -6.52 3.66 1.81
C LEU A 291 -6.26 2.17 1.72
N ALA A 292 -5.10 1.83 1.19
CA ALA A 292 -4.68 0.45 1.05
C ALA A 292 -3.15 0.35 1.02
N GLY A 293 -2.62 -0.85 1.22
CA GLY A 293 -1.20 -1.10 1.05
C GLY A 293 -0.70 -0.76 -0.36
N ASN A 294 0.57 -0.43 -0.49
CA ASN A 294 1.20 -0.12 -1.78
C ASN A 294 0.99 -1.21 -2.85
N GLY A 295 0.79 -2.46 -2.42
CA GLY A 295 0.47 -3.59 -3.29
C GLY A 295 -0.92 -3.56 -3.92
N HIS A 296 -1.78 -2.63 -3.51
CA HIS A 296 -3.15 -2.45 -4.00
C HIS A 296 -3.37 -1.10 -4.67
N CYS A 297 -2.66 -0.04 -4.21
CA CYS A 297 -2.79 1.32 -4.72
C CYS A 297 -1.80 1.62 -5.85
N HIS A 298 -1.86 0.88 -6.94
CA HIS A 298 -1.04 1.15 -8.13
C HIS A 298 -1.82 0.92 -9.43
N ASP A 299 -1.22 1.32 -10.55
CA ASP A 299 -1.89 1.43 -11.86
C ASP A 299 -2.54 0.13 -12.33
N SER A 300 -1.88 -1.02 -12.17
CA SER A 300 -2.41 -2.32 -12.59
C SER A 300 -3.29 -3.02 -11.53
N ALA A 301 -3.42 -2.45 -10.33
CA ALA A 301 -4.25 -2.98 -9.24
C ALA A 301 -5.64 -2.29 -9.20
N ILE A 302 -6.04 -1.71 -8.07
CA ILE A 302 -7.35 -1.05 -7.87
C ILE A 302 -7.63 0.01 -8.95
N VAL A 303 -6.62 0.78 -9.35
CA VAL A 303 -6.77 1.86 -10.34
C VAL A 303 -7.32 1.32 -11.67
N ASN A 304 -6.67 0.32 -12.26
CA ASN A 304 -7.12 -0.28 -13.53
C ASN A 304 -8.50 -0.94 -13.38
N ARG A 305 -8.75 -1.57 -12.23
CA ARG A 305 -10.03 -2.23 -11.94
C ARG A 305 -11.19 -1.24 -11.81
N LEU A 306 -10.95 -0.04 -11.30
CA LEU A 306 -11.93 1.04 -11.30
C LEU A 306 -12.19 1.56 -12.70
N LYS A 307 -11.14 1.78 -13.51
CA LYS A 307 -11.27 2.21 -14.92
C LYS A 307 -12.09 1.21 -15.73
N ARG A 308 -11.83 -0.09 -15.58
CA ARG A 308 -12.64 -1.14 -16.23
C ARG A 308 -14.12 -1.13 -15.82
N ARG A 309 -14.44 -0.57 -14.65
CA ARG A 309 -15.81 -0.39 -14.15
C ARG A 309 -16.43 0.95 -14.55
N GLY A 310 -15.77 1.72 -15.44
CA GLY A 310 -16.26 3.00 -15.95
C GLY A 310 -16.04 4.17 -14.98
N ILE A 311 -15.05 4.08 -14.12
CA ILE A 311 -14.56 5.20 -13.29
C ILE A 311 -13.19 5.61 -13.85
N ASP A 312 -13.18 6.51 -14.83
CA ASP A 312 -11.97 6.80 -15.61
C ASP A 312 -10.99 7.74 -14.88
N ASP A 313 -11.51 8.73 -14.15
CA ASP A 313 -10.68 9.71 -13.44
C ASP A 313 -10.29 9.21 -12.04
N VAL A 314 -9.35 8.28 -12.02
CA VAL A 314 -8.77 7.66 -10.83
C VAL A 314 -7.28 7.94 -10.81
N LEU A 315 -6.78 8.38 -9.66
CA LEU A 315 -5.36 8.65 -9.43
C LEU A 315 -4.82 7.78 -8.31
N SER A 316 -3.52 7.53 -8.38
CA SER A 316 -2.77 6.84 -7.33
C SER A 316 -1.64 7.71 -6.78
N VAL A 317 -1.46 7.67 -5.46
CA VAL A 317 -0.39 8.35 -4.73
C VAL A 317 0.38 7.33 -3.92
N ARG A 318 1.68 7.25 -4.13
CA ARG A 318 2.59 6.44 -3.33
C ARG A 318 3.35 7.31 -2.35
N ALA A 319 3.20 7.03 -1.07
CA ALA A 319 4.08 7.60 -0.05
C ALA A 319 5.47 6.94 -0.14
N VAL A 320 6.53 7.72 -0.11
CA VAL A 320 7.92 7.28 -0.21
C VAL A 320 8.73 7.96 0.87
N ILE A 321 9.49 7.19 1.64
CA ILE A 321 10.51 7.73 2.53
C ILE A 321 11.84 7.75 1.78
N ASP A 322 12.34 8.94 1.48
CA ASP A 322 13.67 9.12 0.91
C ASP A 322 14.70 9.19 2.03
N ASP A 323 15.38 8.09 2.24
CA ASP A 323 16.47 7.93 3.21
C ASP A 323 17.86 8.03 2.60
N GLY A 324 17.93 8.27 1.29
CA GLY A 324 19.18 8.28 0.52
C GLY A 324 19.70 6.88 0.14
N GLU A 325 18.98 5.80 0.49
CA GLU A 325 19.37 4.41 0.18
C GLU A 325 18.75 3.88 -1.13
N GLY A 326 18.10 4.75 -1.91
CA GLY A 326 17.62 4.43 -3.25
C GLY A 326 16.12 4.09 -3.35
N ALA A 327 15.34 4.18 -2.27
CA ALA A 327 13.90 3.94 -2.31
C ALA A 327 13.18 4.81 -3.35
N LEU A 328 13.48 6.11 -3.38
CA LEU A 328 12.95 7.03 -4.38
C LEU A 328 13.41 6.66 -5.80
N ALA A 329 14.71 6.36 -5.99
CA ALA A 329 15.24 5.99 -7.29
C ALA A 329 14.53 4.74 -7.86
N ASN A 330 14.25 3.74 -7.02
CA ASN A 330 13.51 2.53 -7.41
C ASN A 330 12.08 2.85 -7.85
N VAL A 331 11.38 3.74 -7.14
CA VAL A 331 10.02 4.16 -7.49
C VAL A 331 10.00 4.91 -8.83
N LEU A 332 10.97 5.77 -9.09
CA LEU A 332 11.06 6.55 -10.34
C LEU A 332 11.56 5.70 -11.52
N ALA A 333 12.38 4.68 -11.28
CA ALA A 333 12.85 3.78 -12.33
C ALA A 333 11.75 2.85 -12.86
N LYS A 334 10.79 2.46 -12.01
CA LYS A 334 9.64 1.61 -12.36
C LYS A 334 8.34 2.24 -11.82
N PRO A 335 7.90 3.37 -12.40
CA PRO A 335 6.75 4.09 -11.88
C PRO A 335 5.47 3.27 -12.08
N GLN A 336 4.73 3.07 -11.00
CA GLN A 336 3.48 2.32 -10.95
C GLN A 336 2.31 3.17 -10.43
N ASN A 337 2.58 4.45 -10.16
CA ASN A 337 1.61 5.38 -9.61
C ASN A 337 1.64 6.69 -10.42
N ASP A 338 0.58 7.48 -10.31
CA ASP A 338 0.53 8.81 -10.92
C ASP A 338 1.48 9.77 -10.20
N TYR A 339 1.47 9.72 -8.85
CA TYR A 339 2.27 10.61 -8.02
C TYR A 339 3.07 9.86 -6.96
N ALA A 340 4.23 10.42 -6.63
CA ALA A 340 5.01 10.09 -5.45
C ALA A 340 4.97 11.25 -4.46
N PHE A 341 4.51 10.98 -3.24
CA PHE A 341 4.61 11.88 -2.09
C PHE A 341 5.90 11.51 -1.34
N VAL A 342 6.96 12.26 -1.59
CA VAL A 342 8.31 11.92 -1.15
C VAL A 342 8.64 12.69 0.12
N MET A 343 8.82 11.96 1.22
CA MET A 343 9.20 12.51 2.52
C MET A 343 10.67 12.25 2.80
N GLN A 344 11.36 13.21 3.39
CA GLN A 344 12.78 13.10 3.70
C GLN A 344 13.00 12.86 5.18
N LEU A 345 13.71 11.79 5.52
CA LEU A 345 14.19 11.60 6.88
C LEU A 345 15.30 12.61 7.19
N PRO A 346 15.25 13.28 8.36
CA PRO A 346 16.38 14.08 8.84
C PRO A 346 17.63 13.20 8.95
N LYS A 347 18.79 13.74 8.54
CA LYS A 347 20.06 13.02 8.65
C LYS A 347 20.29 12.54 10.09
N GLY A 348 20.56 11.26 10.27
CA GLY A 348 20.82 10.64 11.59
C GLY A 348 19.58 10.10 12.33
N VAL A 349 18.40 10.17 11.71
CA VAL A 349 17.19 9.48 12.22
C VAL A 349 17.11 8.09 11.58
N ALA A 350 17.19 7.03 12.39
CA ALA A 350 17.00 5.68 11.90
C ALA A 350 15.57 5.48 11.37
N LYS A 351 15.41 4.72 10.27
CA LYS A 351 14.11 4.18 9.84
C LYS A 351 13.41 3.60 11.06
N GLY A 352 12.16 3.98 11.28
CA GLY A 352 11.36 3.70 12.46
C GLY A 352 11.74 2.39 13.15
N ALA A 353 12.13 2.49 14.40
CA ALA A 353 12.50 1.34 15.20
C ALA A 353 11.39 0.30 15.06
N LYS A 354 11.74 -0.91 14.61
CA LYS A 354 10.87 -2.08 14.74
C LYS A 354 10.41 -2.10 16.18
N THR A 355 9.19 -1.67 16.45
CA THR A 355 8.58 -1.90 17.76
C THR A 355 8.56 -3.40 17.93
N ALA A 356 9.45 -3.88 18.80
CA ALA A 356 9.47 -5.26 19.20
C ALA A 356 8.08 -5.58 19.75
N ALA A 357 7.38 -6.45 19.05
CA ALA A 357 6.20 -7.09 19.59
C ALA A 357 6.62 -7.81 20.88
N LYS A 358 6.10 -7.36 22.01
CA LYS A 358 6.11 -8.13 23.26
C LYS A 358 4.87 -9.00 23.33
#